data_cc4150770717432e15b66e563f6d1857
#
_entry.id   cc4150770717432e15b66e563f6d1857
#
_cell.length_a   1.000
_cell.length_b   1.000
_cell.length_c   1.000
_cell.angle_alpha   90.00
_cell.angle_beta   90.00
_cell.angle_gamma   90.00
#
_symmetry.space_group_name_H-M   'P 1'
#
loop_
_entity.id
_entity.type
_entity.pdbx_description
1 polymer ?
#
loop_
_entity_poly.entity_id
_entity_poly.type
_entity_poly.pdbx_seq_one_letter_code
_entity_poly.pdbx_strand_id
1 'polypeptide(L)'
;MPSSALRVIADQESLQLFFAIATKNGIGSKDLRRLGSLTKKEYYSRTSLMLETGLIKRTKGVFRLTAFGHVMYQACLQIDEAVQHFSVLKVIDVIDENTGIEDEERQKLVTLLMEKDNDTVSNKK
;
A
#
# COMPACT_ATOMS: atom_id res chain seq x y z
N MET A 1 -6.13 15.92 8.29
CA MET A 1 -6.95 14.83 8.90
C MET A 1 -6.60 13.50 8.26
N PRO A 2 -6.44 12.43 9.07
CA PRO A 2 -6.09 11.10 8.54
C PRO A 2 -7.06 10.57 7.48
N SER A 3 -8.35 10.86 7.61
CA SER A 3 -9.36 10.42 6.63
C SER A 3 -9.13 11.01 5.24
N SER A 4 -8.58 12.22 5.15
CA SER A 4 -8.27 12.85 3.86
C SER A 4 -7.15 12.12 3.14
N ALA A 5 -6.12 11.71 3.88
CA ALA A 5 -5.02 10.92 3.31
C ALA A 5 -5.52 9.57 2.80
N LEU A 6 -6.40 8.91 3.55
CA LEU A 6 -6.99 7.63 3.14
C LEU A 6 -7.79 7.76 1.84
N ARG A 7 -8.52 8.85 1.67
CA ARG A 7 -9.27 9.11 0.44
C ARG A 7 -8.35 9.26 -0.76
N VAL A 8 -7.22 9.93 -0.57
CA VAL A 8 -6.25 10.14 -1.64
C VAL A 8 -5.66 8.81 -2.09
N ILE A 9 -5.19 7.98 -1.16
CA ILE A 9 -4.57 6.69 -1.50
C ILE A 9 -5.58 5.63 -1.93
N ALA A 10 -6.87 5.83 -1.70
CA ALA A 10 -7.91 4.95 -2.20
C ALA A 10 -8.13 5.10 -3.71
N ASP A 11 -7.72 6.22 -4.29
CA ASP A 11 -7.73 6.43 -5.73
C ASP A 11 -6.57 5.66 -6.36
N GLN A 12 -6.86 4.76 -7.29
CA GLN A 12 -5.85 3.87 -7.88
C GLN A 12 -4.67 4.62 -8.50
N GLU A 13 -4.94 5.69 -9.21
CA GLU A 13 -3.90 6.47 -9.89
C GLU A 13 -3.04 7.24 -8.90
N SER A 14 -3.64 7.79 -7.84
CA SER A 14 -2.90 8.42 -6.75
C SER A 14 -2.02 7.41 -6.02
N LEU A 15 -2.55 6.22 -5.77
CA LEU A 15 -1.80 5.14 -5.12
C LEU A 15 -0.57 4.74 -5.94
N GLN A 16 -0.70 4.66 -7.26
CA GLN A 16 0.43 4.36 -8.15
C GLN A 16 1.51 5.43 -8.04
N LEU A 17 1.12 6.71 -8.04
CA LEU A 17 2.08 7.82 -7.87
C LEU A 17 2.75 7.76 -6.49
N PHE A 18 1.98 7.49 -5.45
CA PHE A 18 2.48 7.39 -4.08
C PHE A 18 3.51 6.26 -3.95
N PHE A 19 3.21 5.09 -4.52
CA PHE A 19 4.13 3.94 -4.51
C PHE A 19 5.40 4.24 -5.32
N ALA A 20 5.27 4.93 -6.44
CA ALA A 20 6.44 5.32 -7.24
C ALA A 20 7.38 6.23 -6.44
N ILE A 21 6.82 7.20 -5.72
CA ILE A 21 7.62 8.09 -4.87
C ILE A 21 8.30 7.30 -3.75
N ALA A 22 7.58 6.36 -3.14
CA ALA A 22 8.11 5.54 -2.05
C ALA A 22 9.25 4.62 -2.51
N THR A 23 9.06 3.91 -3.62
CA THR A 23 10.03 2.92 -4.10
C THR A 23 11.29 3.57 -4.67
N LYS A 24 11.18 4.74 -5.26
CA LYS A 24 12.33 5.46 -5.82
C LYS A 24 13.10 6.26 -4.75
N ASN A 25 12.57 6.33 -3.54
CA ASN A 25 13.17 7.09 -2.42
C ASN A 25 13.50 8.53 -2.83
N GLY A 26 12.58 9.15 -3.54
CA GLY A 26 12.71 10.48 -4.07
C GLY A 26 12.73 10.46 -5.60
N ILE A 27 11.87 11.24 -6.20
CA ILE A 27 11.72 11.27 -7.66
C ILE A 27 11.38 12.70 -8.10
N GLY A 28 12.01 13.15 -9.19
CA GLY A 28 11.73 14.43 -9.80
C GLY A 28 10.35 14.43 -10.46
N SER A 29 9.75 15.62 -10.57
CA SER A 29 8.41 15.77 -11.14
C SER A 29 8.31 15.24 -12.57
N LYS A 30 9.31 15.49 -13.40
CA LYS A 30 9.31 15.01 -14.79
C LYS A 30 9.29 13.48 -14.87
N ASP A 31 10.12 12.83 -14.06
CA ASP A 31 10.22 11.38 -14.04
C ASP A 31 8.94 10.74 -13.50
N LEU A 32 8.38 11.32 -12.45
CA LEU A 32 7.14 10.84 -11.86
C LEU A 32 5.99 10.93 -12.86
N ARG A 33 5.91 12.04 -13.58
CA ARG A 33 4.87 12.25 -14.58
C ARG A 33 4.94 11.24 -15.72
N ARG A 34 6.15 10.80 -16.11
CA ARG A 34 6.36 9.81 -17.16
C ARG A 34 5.88 8.41 -16.79
N LEU A 35 5.79 8.11 -15.52
CA LEU A 35 5.41 6.77 -15.05
C LEU A 35 3.92 6.48 -15.19
N GLY A 36 3.08 7.50 -15.30
CA GLY A 36 1.64 7.33 -15.40
C GLY A 36 1.09 7.78 -16.74
N SER A 37 -0.13 7.35 -17.03
CA SER A 37 -0.88 7.74 -18.23
C SER A 37 -1.83 8.92 -17.95
N LEU A 38 -1.51 9.71 -16.93
CA LEU A 38 -2.35 10.82 -16.50
C LEU A 38 -2.16 12.05 -17.41
N THR A 39 -3.23 12.81 -17.61
CA THR A 39 -3.12 14.12 -18.21
C THR A 39 -2.37 15.05 -17.25
N LYS A 40 -1.86 16.15 -17.78
CA LYS A 40 -1.16 17.16 -16.97
C LYS A 40 -2.03 17.64 -15.81
N LYS A 41 -3.31 17.91 -16.08
CA LYS A 41 -4.26 18.38 -15.09
C LYS A 41 -4.50 17.34 -13.98
N GLU A 42 -4.70 16.08 -14.37
CA GLU A 42 -4.88 14.98 -13.43
C GLU A 42 -3.66 14.78 -12.55
N TYR A 43 -2.48 14.81 -13.14
CA TYR A 43 -1.22 14.65 -12.43
C TYR A 43 -1.04 15.75 -11.36
N TYR A 44 -1.23 17.02 -11.74
CA TYR A 44 -1.06 18.12 -10.80
C TYR A 44 -2.13 18.13 -9.70
N SER A 45 -3.35 17.74 -10.05
CA SER A 45 -4.43 17.62 -9.07
C SER A 45 -4.09 16.58 -7.99
N ARG A 46 -3.62 15.43 -8.41
CA ARG A 46 -3.30 14.34 -7.49
C ARG A 46 -2.06 14.62 -6.63
N THR A 47 -1.00 15.16 -7.23
CA THR A 47 0.20 15.50 -6.46
C THR A 47 -0.07 16.62 -5.46
N SER A 48 -0.91 17.60 -5.83
CA SER A 48 -1.31 18.68 -4.92
C SER A 48 -2.07 18.14 -3.71
N LEU A 49 -2.98 17.20 -3.93
CA LEU A 49 -3.72 16.56 -2.83
C LEU A 49 -2.80 15.76 -1.91
N MET A 50 -1.82 15.06 -2.47
CA MET A 50 -0.86 14.32 -1.66
C MET A 50 0.03 15.25 -0.83
N LEU A 51 0.40 16.42 -1.38
CA LEU A 51 1.13 17.45 -0.63
C LEU A 51 0.27 18.02 0.49
N GLU A 52 -0.98 18.35 0.17
CA GLU A 52 -1.93 18.96 1.11
C GLU A 52 -2.24 18.04 2.29
N THR A 53 -2.38 16.74 2.03
CA THR A 53 -2.71 15.77 3.07
C THR A 53 -1.50 15.32 3.87
N GLY A 54 -0.30 15.77 3.51
CA GLY A 54 0.91 15.47 4.24
C GLY A 54 1.54 14.11 3.92
N LEU A 55 1.11 13.45 2.86
CA LEU A 55 1.69 12.17 2.45
C LEU A 55 3.07 12.34 1.85
N ILE A 56 3.27 13.39 1.08
CA ILE A 56 4.53 13.68 0.40
C ILE A 56 4.99 15.10 0.67
N LYS A 57 6.25 15.35 0.43
CA LYS A 57 6.85 16.68 0.47
C LYS A 57 7.67 16.90 -0.80
N ARG A 58 7.88 18.15 -1.13
CA ARG A 58 8.69 18.52 -2.28
C ARG A 58 9.87 19.36 -1.80
N THR A 59 11.08 18.92 -2.11
CA THR A 59 12.30 19.62 -1.76
C THR A 59 13.19 19.67 -2.98
N LYS A 60 13.53 20.88 -3.43
CA LYS A 60 14.39 21.10 -4.60
C LYS A 60 13.91 20.35 -5.85
N GLY A 61 12.58 20.38 -6.08
CA GLY A 61 11.98 19.75 -7.25
C GLY A 61 11.84 18.23 -7.17
N VAL A 62 12.17 17.65 -6.02
CA VAL A 62 12.08 16.19 -5.81
C VAL A 62 10.98 15.88 -4.79
N PHE A 63 10.11 14.95 -5.15
CA PHE A 63 9.07 14.45 -4.25
C PHE A 63 9.62 13.32 -3.40
N ARG A 64 9.32 13.37 -2.09
CA ARG A 64 9.69 12.33 -1.13
C ARG A 64 8.51 12.08 -0.19
N LEU A 65 8.48 10.92 0.44
CA LEU A 65 7.49 10.67 1.49
C LEU A 65 7.83 11.50 2.72
N THR A 66 6.80 11.99 3.39
CA THR A 66 6.94 12.54 4.75
C THR A 66 7.04 11.37 5.74
N ALA A 67 7.34 11.66 7.01
CA ALA A 67 7.29 10.62 8.05
C ALA A 67 5.91 9.98 8.10
N PHE A 68 4.84 10.78 8.03
CA PHE A 68 3.47 10.30 7.95
C PHE A 68 3.28 9.42 6.70
N GLY A 69 3.79 9.86 5.55
CA GLY A 69 3.74 9.09 4.31
C GLY A 69 4.41 7.73 4.41
N HIS A 70 5.56 7.64 5.10
CA HIS A 70 6.23 6.36 5.34
C HIS A 70 5.37 5.39 6.14
N VAL A 71 4.72 5.87 7.20
CA VAL A 71 3.82 5.04 8.01
C VAL A 71 2.63 4.57 7.17
N MET A 72 2.05 5.47 6.40
CA MET A 72 0.92 5.14 5.52
C MET A 72 1.33 4.15 4.43
N TYR A 73 2.54 4.29 3.89
CA TYR A 73 3.05 3.35 2.89
C TYR A 73 3.18 1.94 3.46
N GLN A 74 3.72 1.81 4.68
CA GLN A 74 3.81 0.52 5.36
C GLN A 74 2.44 -0.11 5.58
N ALA A 75 1.46 0.71 5.95
CA ALA A 75 0.07 0.23 6.11
C ALA A 75 -0.50 -0.26 4.77
N CYS A 76 -0.22 0.45 3.68
CA CYS A 76 -0.66 0.03 2.34
C CYS A 76 -0.03 -1.29 1.93
N LEU A 77 1.24 -1.53 2.26
CA LEU A 77 1.89 -2.81 1.98
C LEU A 77 1.23 -3.95 2.74
N GLN A 78 0.82 -3.72 3.98
CA GLN A 78 0.11 -4.73 4.77
C GLN A 78 -1.27 -5.04 4.18
N ILE A 79 -1.98 -4.03 3.72
CA ILE A 79 -3.28 -4.20 3.06
C ILE A 79 -3.11 -5.02 1.78
N ASP A 80 -2.12 -4.67 0.96
CA ASP A 80 -1.82 -5.37 -0.28
C ASP A 80 -1.49 -6.84 -0.03
N GLU A 81 -0.68 -7.11 0.99
CA GLU A 81 -0.34 -8.46 1.41
C GLU A 81 -1.59 -9.25 1.82
N ALA A 82 -2.49 -8.64 2.59
CA ALA A 82 -3.74 -9.27 2.97
C ALA A 82 -4.61 -9.61 1.76
N VAL A 83 -4.68 -8.70 0.78
CA VAL A 83 -5.45 -8.94 -0.45
C VAL A 83 -4.85 -10.11 -1.24
N GLN A 84 -3.53 -10.17 -1.35
CA GLN A 84 -2.85 -11.28 -2.04
C GLN A 84 -3.12 -12.63 -1.39
N HIS A 85 -3.27 -12.67 -0.07
CA HIS A 85 -3.49 -13.91 0.69
C HIS A 85 -4.95 -14.15 1.05
N PHE A 86 -5.86 -13.46 0.38
CA PHE A 86 -7.29 -13.52 0.70
C PHE A 86 -7.82 -14.96 0.75
N SER A 87 -7.48 -15.78 -0.25
CA SER A 87 -7.95 -17.18 -0.34
C SER A 87 -7.44 -18.03 0.82
N VAL A 88 -6.17 -17.83 1.21
CA VAL A 88 -5.56 -18.55 2.33
C VAL A 88 -6.22 -18.14 3.64
N LEU A 89 -6.47 -16.84 3.81
CA LEU A 89 -7.09 -16.32 5.03
C LEU A 89 -8.53 -16.82 5.21
N LYS A 90 -9.25 -17.08 4.11
CA LYS A 90 -10.60 -17.67 4.17
C LYS A 90 -10.61 -19.07 4.78
N VAL A 91 -9.52 -19.82 4.60
CA VAL A 91 -9.39 -21.16 5.20
C VAL A 91 -9.45 -21.06 6.73
N ILE A 92 -8.85 -20.00 7.30
CA ILE A 92 -8.87 -19.77 8.75
C ILE A 92 -10.30 -19.55 9.24
N ASP A 93 -11.11 -18.80 8.50
CA ASP A 93 -12.51 -18.56 8.84
C ASP A 93 -13.31 -19.87 8.86
N VAL A 94 -13.05 -20.77 7.92
CA VAL A 94 -13.69 -22.08 7.87
C VAL A 94 -13.30 -22.92 9.08
N ILE A 95 -12.03 -22.92 9.47
CA ILE A 95 -11.54 -23.62 10.66
C ILE A 95 -12.21 -23.04 11.91
N ASP A 96 -12.29 -21.72 12.01
CA ASP A 96 -12.89 -21.03 13.16
C ASP A 96 -14.38 -21.41 13.30
N GLU A 97 -15.13 -21.41 12.21
CA GLU A 97 -16.54 -21.80 12.21
C GLU A 97 -16.77 -23.23 12.69
N ASN A 98 -15.85 -24.14 12.41
CA ASN A 98 -15.97 -25.55 12.75
C ASN A 98 -15.39 -25.90 14.13
N THR A 99 -14.38 -25.17 14.60
CA THR A 99 -13.63 -25.53 15.82
C THR A 99 -13.62 -24.45 16.89
N GLY A 100 -14.01 -23.21 16.56
CA GLY A 100 -14.02 -22.11 17.53
C GLY A 100 -12.65 -21.79 18.08
N ILE A 101 -11.67 -21.47 17.22
CA ILE A 101 -10.31 -21.16 17.65
C ILE A 101 -10.24 -19.83 18.41
N GLU A 102 -9.29 -19.73 19.35
CA GLU A 102 -9.04 -18.51 20.11
C GLU A 102 -8.26 -17.49 19.26
N ASP A 103 -8.33 -16.21 19.67
CA ASP A 103 -7.68 -15.12 18.94
C ASP A 103 -6.16 -15.33 18.77
N GLU A 104 -5.49 -15.82 19.82
CA GLU A 104 -4.04 -16.11 19.75
C GLU A 104 -3.73 -17.17 18.69
N GLU A 105 -4.52 -18.23 18.68
CA GLU A 105 -4.36 -19.31 17.69
C GLU A 105 -4.65 -18.82 16.28
N ARG A 106 -5.66 -17.95 16.14
CA ARG A 106 -6.01 -17.34 14.84
C ARG A 106 -4.82 -16.54 14.30
N GLN A 107 -4.21 -15.69 15.15
CA GLN A 107 -3.06 -14.88 14.75
C GLN A 107 -1.87 -15.74 14.35
N LYS A 108 -1.60 -16.82 15.07
CA LYS A 108 -0.53 -17.76 14.72
C LYS A 108 -0.79 -18.42 13.37
N LEU A 109 -2.03 -18.83 13.12
CA LEU A 109 -2.41 -19.43 11.83
C LEU A 109 -2.28 -18.44 10.69
N VAL A 110 -2.70 -17.19 10.88
CA VAL A 110 -2.55 -16.14 9.87
C VAL A 110 -1.09 -15.99 9.49
N THR A 111 -0.21 -15.82 10.46
CA THR A 111 1.22 -15.65 10.21
C THR A 111 1.81 -16.87 9.48
N LEU A 112 1.52 -18.06 9.98
CA LEU A 112 2.06 -19.30 9.42
C LEU A 112 1.59 -19.54 7.99
N LEU A 113 0.30 -19.36 7.71
CA LEU A 113 -0.26 -19.62 6.39
C LEU A 113 0.18 -18.58 5.37
N MET A 114 0.32 -17.31 5.78
CA MET A 114 0.83 -16.26 4.90
C MET A 114 2.28 -16.50 4.53
N GLU A 115 3.12 -16.96 5.46
CA GLU A 115 4.51 -17.31 5.18
C GLU A 115 4.60 -18.48 4.19
N LYS A 116 3.81 -19.52 4.38
CA LYS A 116 3.78 -20.67 3.47
C LYS A 116 3.31 -20.30 2.07
N ASP A 117 2.31 -19.43 1.98
CA ASP A 117 1.78 -18.94 0.71
C ASP A 117 2.85 -18.15 -0.04
N ASN A 118 3.60 -17.30 0.67
CA ASN A 118 4.72 -16.54 0.10
C ASN A 118 5.82 -17.46 -0.40
N ASP A 119 6.19 -18.48 0.38
CA ASP A 119 7.21 -19.47 -0.01
C ASP A 119 6.80 -20.22 -1.27
N THR A 120 5.53 -20.62 -1.36
CA THR A 120 5.00 -21.31 -2.54
C THR A 120 5.05 -20.39 -3.77
N VAL A 121 4.67 -19.13 -3.62
CA VAL A 121 4.73 -18.15 -4.71
C VAL A 121 6.18 -17.88 -5.13
N SER A 122 7.10 -17.77 -4.17
CA SER A 122 8.51 -17.52 -4.44
C SER A 122 9.19 -18.70 -5.17
N ASN A 123 8.73 -19.91 -4.92
CA ASN A 123 9.29 -21.13 -5.52
C ASN A 123 8.73 -21.45 -6.91
N LYS A 124 7.79 -20.67 -7.41
CA LYS A 124 7.17 -20.88 -8.72
C LYS A 124 7.89 -20.14 -9.86
N LYS A 125 9.16 -19.93 -9.72
CA LYS A 125 9.95 -19.35 -10.82
C LYS A 125 10.37 -20.40 -11.82
#